data_9eece7a09a96a893f49833b32b6cbed3
#
_entry.id   9eece7a09a96a893f49833b32b6cbed3
#
_cell.length_a   1.000
_cell.length_b   1.000
_cell.length_c   1.000
_cell.angle_alpha   90.00
_cell.angle_beta   90.00
_cell.angle_gamma   90.00
#
_symmetry.space_group_name_H-M   'P 1'
#
loop_
_entity.id
_entity.type
_entity.pdbx_description
1 polymer ?
#
loop_
_entity_poly.entity_id
_entity_poly.type
_entity_poly.pdbx_seq_one_letter_code
_entity_poly.pdbx_strand_id
1 'polypeptide(L)'
;MKVILFNGSRNKKGSTYTSLKIVADALVENGIEAEIFWVDGRALSGEMKELVDEALEKVQKADGIVLGSPVYYASPSGEMIAFLDRLYWEGEKYLRFKPAAAVTVARRAGTTATLDVLNKYITYAQQPVVTSRYWNMTHGSNGNDVLKDEEGIQIMKTIGRNMAWILKSIQAGKAAGVPQPEAEKKVFTNFIRA
;
A
#
# COMPACT_ATOMS: atom_id res chain seq x y z
N MET A 1 -3.72 0.83 -16.94
CA MET A 1 -2.88 0.74 -15.73
C MET A 1 -3.75 0.29 -14.58
N LYS A 2 -3.18 -0.45 -13.61
CA LYS A 2 -3.88 -1.05 -12.48
C LYS A 2 -3.15 -0.83 -11.16
N VAL A 3 -3.90 -0.54 -10.10
CA VAL A 3 -3.38 -0.43 -8.72
C VAL A 3 -4.04 -1.49 -7.85
N ILE A 4 -3.24 -2.21 -7.04
CA ILE A 4 -3.74 -3.13 -6.02
C ILE A 4 -3.67 -2.43 -4.66
N LEU A 5 -4.79 -2.46 -3.93
CA LEU A 5 -4.91 -1.86 -2.61
C LEU A 5 -5.06 -2.97 -1.57
N PHE A 6 -4.07 -3.19 -0.74
CA PHE A 6 -4.09 -4.22 0.31
C PHE A 6 -4.83 -3.72 1.55
N ASN A 7 -5.89 -4.42 1.93
CA ASN A 7 -6.67 -4.15 3.14
C ASN A 7 -6.26 -5.09 4.26
N GLY A 8 -5.43 -4.61 5.19
CA GLY A 8 -4.92 -5.36 6.34
C GLY A 8 -5.84 -5.38 7.56
N SER A 9 -7.12 -5.06 7.39
CA SER A 9 -8.10 -5.12 8.48
C SER A 9 -8.72 -6.51 8.60
N ARG A 10 -8.88 -7.02 9.81
CA ARG A 10 -9.72 -8.21 10.11
C ARG A 10 -11.14 -8.06 9.59
N ASN A 11 -11.66 -6.84 9.60
CA ASN A 11 -12.98 -6.54 9.06
C ASN A 11 -12.86 -6.21 7.56
N LYS A 12 -13.30 -7.13 6.72
CA LYS A 12 -13.24 -7.02 5.26
C LYS A 12 -13.84 -5.71 4.73
N LYS A 13 -14.90 -5.19 5.34
CA LYS A 13 -15.61 -3.97 4.93
C LYS A 13 -15.69 -2.92 6.05
N GLY A 14 -14.65 -2.82 6.88
CA GLY A 14 -14.54 -1.83 7.97
C GLY A 14 -13.96 -0.49 7.51
N SER A 15 -13.48 0.28 8.50
CA SER A 15 -12.91 1.63 8.29
C SER A 15 -11.76 1.65 7.26
N THR A 16 -10.84 0.68 7.33
CA THR A 16 -9.72 0.58 6.39
C THR A 16 -10.20 0.35 4.95
N TYR A 17 -11.18 -0.54 4.77
CA TYR A 17 -11.80 -0.74 3.46
C TYR A 17 -12.44 0.54 2.93
N THR A 18 -13.17 1.29 3.78
CA THR A 18 -13.81 2.55 3.37
C THR A 18 -12.78 3.58 2.91
N SER A 19 -11.67 3.72 3.64
CA SER A 19 -10.58 4.62 3.26
C SER A 19 -9.93 4.21 1.94
N LEU A 20 -9.62 2.92 1.77
CA LEU A 20 -9.08 2.39 0.52
C LEU A 20 -10.07 2.51 -0.65
N LYS A 21 -11.37 2.38 -0.39
CA LYS A 21 -12.41 2.57 -1.41
C LYS A 21 -12.43 4.00 -1.95
N ILE A 22 -12.24 5.00 -1.09
CA ILE A 22 -12.13 6.41 -1.52
C ILE A 22 -10.90 6.61 -2.42
N VAL A 23 -9.76 6.01 -2.08
CA VAL A 23 -8.57 6.02 -2.93
C VAL A 23 -8.84 5.33 -4.27
N ALA A 24 -9.47 4.14 -4.23
CA ALA A 24 -9.81 3.36 -5.42
C ALA A 24 -10.76 4.12 -6.36
N ASP A 25 -11.78 4.78 -5.80
CA ASP A 25 -12.71 5.58 -6.60
C ASP A 25 -12.01 6.76 -7.28
N ALA A 26 -11.13 7.45 -6.56
CA ALA A 26 -10.32 8.52 -7.14
C ALA A 26 -9.35 8.04 -8.24
N LEU A 27 -8.82 6.82 -8.13
CA LEU A 27 -8.03 6.17 -9.19
C LEU A 27 -8.89 5.91 -10.42
N VAL A 28 -10.08 5.32 -10.24
CA VAL A 28 -11.02 5.00 -11.32
C VAL A 28 -11.50 6.27 -12.04
N GLU A 29 -11.85 7.33 -11.30
CA GLU A 29 -12.18 8.65 -11.84
C GLU A 29 -11.05 9.22 -12.74
N ASN A 30 -9.81 8.81 -12.50
CA ASN A 30 -8.64 9.20 -13.29
C ASN A 30 -8.19 8.15 -14.32
N GLY A 31 -9.03 7.16 -14.63
CA GLY A 31 -8.79 6.15 -15.67
C GLY A 31 -7.78 5.06 -15.27
N ILE A 32 -7.60 4.82 -13.98
CA ILE A 32 -6.74 3.75 -13.44
C ILE A 32 -7.63 2.66 -12.83
N GLU A 33 -7.46 1.42 -13.26
CA GLU A 33 -8.13 0.27 -12.64
C GLU A 33 -7.64 0.10 -11.19
N ALA A 34 -8.56 -0.16 -10.26
CA ALA A 34 -8.26 -0.33 -8.85
C ALA A 34 -8.92 -1.58 -8.28
N GLU A 35 -8.16 -2.41 -7.60
CA GLU A 35 -8.64 -3.64 -6.96
C GLU A 35 -8.23 -3.65 -5.49
N ILE A 36 -9.22 -3.82 -4.59
CA ILE A 36 -8.94 -4.00 -3.16
C ILE A 36 -8.79 -5.48 -2.85
N PHE A 37 -7.58 -5.88 -2.46
CA PHE A 37 -7.24 -7.21 -2.00
C PHE A 37 -7.32 -7.26 -0.46
N TRP A 38 -8.10 -8.19 0.06
CA TRP A 38 -8.23 -8.35 1.51
C TRP A 38 -7.18 -9.32 2.06
N VAL A 39 -6.33 -8.80 2.94
CA VAL A 39 -5.40 -9.60 3.76
C VAL A 39 -6.21 -10.21 4.90
N ASP A 40 -6.61 -11.44 4.74
CA ASP A 40 -7.51 -12.15 5.65
C ASP A 40 -6.77 -12.96 6.74
N GLY A 41 -7.52 -13.79 7.46
CA GLY A 41 -6.98 -14.60 8.57
C GLY A 41 -5.89 -15.59 8.16
N ARG A 42 -5.73 -15.91 6.87
CA ARG A 42 -4.64 -16.75 6.36
C ARG A 42 -3.27 -16.15 6.67
N ALA A 43 -3.19 -14.82 6.84
CA ALA A 43 -1.96 -14.13 7.23
C ALA A 43 -1.40 -14.56 8.62
N LEU A 44 -2.22 -15.17 9.47
CA LEU A 44 -1.83 -15.66 10.80
C LEU A 44 -2.10 -17.16 10.97
N SER A 45 -2.27 -17.89 9.87
CA SER A 45 -2.50 -19.33 9.85
C SER A 45 -1.43 -20.05 9.02
N GLY A 46 -1.55 -21.37 8.91
CA GLY A 46 -0.69 -22.19 8.04
C GLY A 46 -0.85 -21.92 6.53
N GLU A 47 -1.83 -21.09 6.13
CA GLU A 47 -2.17 -20.79 4.72
C GLU A 47 -1.56 -19.46 4.23
N MET A 48 -0.55 -18.95 4.92
CA MET A 48 0.14 -17.70 4.55
C MET A 48 0.72 -17.77 3.13
N LYS A 49 1.25 -18.92 2.75
CA LYS A 49 1.87 -19.08 1.42
C LYS A 49 0.85 -18.87 0.30
N GLU A 50 -0.30 -19.47 0.40
CA GLU A 50 -1.38 -19.34 -0.58
C GLU A 50 -1.86 -17.89 -0.72
N LEU A 51 -1.97 -17.18 0.42
CA LEU A 51 -2.33 -15.76 0.44
C LEU A 51 -1.28 -14.89 -0.28
N VAL A 52 -0.01 -15.18 -0.04
CA VAL A 52 1.11 -14.44 -0.67
C VAL A 52 1.20 -14.75 -2.16
N ASP A 53 1.08 -16.03 -2.56
CA ASP A 53 1.08 -16.42 -3.97
C ASP A 53 -0.05 -15.73 -4.75
N GLU A 54 -1.28 -15.70 -4.20
CA GLU A 54 -2.41 -14.98 -4.78
C GLU A 54 -2.13 -13.47 -4.92
N ALA A 55 -1.52 -12.87 -3.91
CA ALA A 55 -1.15 -11.47 -3.93
C ALA A 55 -0.05 -11.18 -4.97
N LEU A 56 0.96 -12.05 -5.07
CA LEU A 56 2.06 -11.91 -6.04
C LEU A 56 1.59 -11.96 -7.48
N GLU A 57 0.63 -12.83 -7.81
CA GLU A 57 0.02 -12.87 -9.15
C GLU A 57 -0.62 -11.53 -9.54
N LYS A 58 -1.27 -10.86 -8.57
CA LYS A 58 -1.88 -9.54 -8.76
C LYS A 58 -0.82 -8.43 -8.83
N VAL A 59 0.18 -8.47 -7.95
CA VAL A 59 1.29 -7.51 -7.92
C VAL A 59 2.06 -7.51 -9.24
N GLN A 60 2.30 -8.67 -9.84
CA GLN A 60 3.00 -8.77 -11.13
C GLN A 60 2.27 -7.99 -12.25
N LYS A 61 0.95 -7.98 -12.23
CA LYS A 61 0.09 -7.32 -13.22
C LYS A 61 -0.24 -5.87 -12.86
N ALA A 62 0.14 -5.40 -11.68
CA ALA A 62 -0.14 -4.06 -11.20
C ALA A 62 0.97 -3.07 -11.57
N ASP A 63 0.58 -1.81 -11.74
CA ASP A 63 1.49 -0.67 -11.97
C ASP A 63 1.79 0.10 -10.68
N GLY A 64 0.93 -0.02 -9.66
CA GLY A 64 1.08 0.66 -8.38
C GLY A 64 0.44 -0.12 -7.22
N ILE A 65 0.80 0.24 -5.99
CA ILE A 65 0.41 -0.46 -4.77
C ILE A 65 -0.08 0.53 -3.71
N VAL A 66 -1.11 0.16 -2.95
CA VAL A 66 -1.51 0.89 -1.74
C VAL A 66 -1.59 -0.08 -0.56
N LEU A 67 -0.92 0.27 0.54
CA LEU A 67 -0.92 -0.51 1.78
C LEU A 67 -1.87 0.14 2.78
N GLY A 68 -2.96 -0.52 3.14
CA GLY A 68 -3.94 -0.02 4.09
C GLY A 68 -4.02 -0.84 5.37
N SER A 69 -3.87 -0.20 6.54
CA SER A 69 -3.95 -0.89 7.83
C SER A 69 -4.75 -0.10 8.85
N PRO A 70 -5.53 -0.77 9.72
CA PRO A 70 -5.97 -0.17 10.97
C PRO A 70 -4.77 0.03 11.90
N VAL A 71 -4.94 0.90 12.88
CA VAL A 71 -3.95 1.13 13.94
C VAL A 71 -4.29 0.27 15.16
N TYR A 72 -3.40 -0.63 15.52
CA TYR A 72 -3.45 -1.41 16.74
C TYR A 72 -2.16 -1.18 17.54
N TYR A 73 -2.27 -0.65 18.77
CA TYR A 73 -1.10 -0.33 19.62
C TYR A 73 -0.03 0.52 18.90
N ALA A 74 -0.47 1.56 18.15
CA ALA A 74 0.38 2.44 17.37
C ALA A 74 1.23 1.70 16.30
N SER A 75 0.71 0.58 15.78
CA SER A 75 1.35 -0.26 14.76
C SER A 75 0.31 -0.74 13.75
N PRO A 76 0.70 -1.18 12.56
CA PRO A 76 -0.20 -1.91 11.67
C PRO A 76 -0.75 -3.17 12.35
N SER A 77 -1.85 -3.72 11.83
CA SER A 77 -2.37 -5.01 12.30
C SER A 77 -1.32 -6.12 12.17
N GLY A 78 -1.38 -7.12 13.06
CA GLY A 78 -0.50 -8.29 12.99
C GLY A 78 -0.62 -9.04 11.67
N GLU A 79 -1.83 -9.12 11.12
CA GLU A 79 -2.11 -9.70 9.81
C GLU A 79 -1.35 -8.95 8.71
N MET A 80 -1.38 -7.62 8.74
CA MET A 80 -0.70 -6.80 7.74
C MET A 80 0.82 -6.93 7.83
N ILE A 81 1.40 -6.91 9.02
CA ILE A 81 2.85 -7.05 9.21
C ILE A 81 3.31 -8.43 8.71
N ALA A 82 2.67 -9.51 9.19
CA ALA A 82 3.04 -10.86 8.81
C ALA A 82 2.94 -11.09 7.29
N PHE A 83 1.89 -10.55 6.67
CA PHE A 83 1.70 -10.60 5.22
C PHE A 83 2.79 -9.81 4.47
N LEU A 84 3.09 -8.56 4.89
CA LEU A 84 4.08 -7.72 4.23
C LEU A 84 5.49 -8.28 4.33
N ASP A 85 5.87 -8.88 5.48
CA ASP A 85 7.16 -9.55 5.64
C ASP A 85 7.38 -10.62 4.57
N ARG A 86 6.35 -11.39 4.23
CA ARG A 86 6.43 -12.42 3.20
C ARG A 86 6.31 -11.86 1.80
N LEU A 87 5.35 -10.99 1.56
CA LEU A 87 5.13 -10.37 0.25
C LEU A 87 6.39 -9.64 -0.25
N TYR A 88 7.02 -8.84 0.62
CA TYR A 88 8.22 -8.08 0.25
C TYR A 88 9.46 -8.95 0.17
N TRP A 89 9.56 -10.00 0.98
CA TRP A 89 10.66 -10.97 0.88
C TRP A 89 10.63 -11.73 -0.44
N GLU A 90 9.49 -12.26 -0.84
CA GLU A 90 9.35 -13.10 -2.02
C GLU A 90 9.15 -12.28 -3.31
N GLY A 91 8.49 -11.12 -3.18
CA GLY A 91 8.02 -10.29 -4.30
C GLY A 91 8.81 -9.04 -4.60
N GLU A 92 9.93 -8.75 -3.92
CA GLU A 92 10.68 -7.49 -4.07
C GLU A 92 10.92 -7.11 -5.54
N LYS A 93 11.34 -8.06 -6.35
CA LYS A 93 11.59 -7.84 -7.79
C LYS A 93 10.39 -7.37 -8.58
N TYR A 94 9.17 -7.71 -8.14
CA TYR A 94 7.92 -7.30 -8.77
C TYR A 94 7.36 -6.00 -8.21
N LEU A 95 7.79 -5.60 -7.01
CA LEU A 95 7.39 -4.37 -6.32
C LEU A 95 8.26 -3.19 -6.70
N ARG A 96 9.54 -3.43 -6.97
CA ARG A 96 10.56 -2.41 -7.26
C ARG A 96 10.09 -1.43 -8.35
N PHE A 97 10.31 -0.14 -8.08
CA PHE A 97 9.98 1.00 -8.94
C PHE A 97 8.48 1.23 -9.22
N LYS A 98 7.59 0.44 -8.64
CA LYS A 98 6.16 0.73 -8.69
C LYS A 98 5.81 1.79 -7.66
N PRO A 99 5.14 2.90 -8.03
CA PRO A 99 4.66 3.86 -7.06
C PRO A 99 3.79 3.21 -6.01
N ALA A 100 4.00 3.58 -4.75
CA ALA A 100 3.24 3.01 -3.66
C ALA A 100 2.84 4.07 -2.61
N ALA A 101 1.71 3.85 -1.94
CA ALA A 101 1.24 4.67 -0.84
C ALA A 101 0.89 3.81 0.37
N ALA A 102 1.07 4.35 1.56
CA ALA A 102 0.53 3.78 2.78
C ALA A 102 -0.68 4.59 3.26
N VAL A 103 -1.68 3.93 3.83
CA VAL A 103 -2.90 4.51 4.41
C VAL A 103 -3.15 3.90 5.77
N THR A 104 -3.39 4.74 6.78
CA THR A 104 -3.69 4.29 8.13
C THR A 104 -5.05 4.79 8.60
N VAL A 105 -5.72 3.99 9.43
CA VAL A 105 -7.02 4.35 9.99
C VAL A 105 -7.03 4.09 11.48
N ALA A 106 -7.41 5.08 12.25
CA ALA A 106 -7.55 4.95 13.70
C ALA A 106 -8.81 5.64 14.20
N ARG A 107 -9.30 5.19 15.35
CA ARG A 107 -10.31 5.95 16.09
C ARG A 107 -9.74 7.25 16.67
N ARG A 108 -8.48 7.27 17.08
CA ARG A 108 -7.86 8.40 17.80
C ARG A 108 -6.38 8.60 17.44
N ALA A 109 -5.46 7.93 18.10
CA ALA A 109 -4.02 8.16 18.02
C ALA A 109 -3.26 6.95 17.44
N GLY A 110 -1.97 7.15 17.10
CA GLY A 110 -1.07 6.10 16.62
C GLY A 110 -0.96 5.98 15.10
N THR A 111 -1.65 6.84 14.36
CA THR A 111 -1.64 6.83 12.89
C THR A 111 -0.27 7.11 12.30
N THR A 112 0.46 8.12 12.81
CA THR A 112 1.79 8.46 12.31
C THR A 112 2.80 7.33 12.51
N ALA A 113 2.84 6.74 13.71
CA ALA A 113 3.73 5.60 13.99
C ALA A 113 3.41 4.38 13.09
N THR A 114 2.13 4.12 12.87
CA THR A 114 1.69 3.05 11.94
C THR A 114 2.09 3.35 10.50
N LEU A 115 1.95 4.62 10.08
CA LEU A 115 2.32 5.06 8.74
C LEU A 115 3.82 4.89 8.49
N ASP A 116 4.66 5.23 9.48
CA ASP A 116 6.11 5.06 9.42
C ASP A 116 6.50 3.59 9.21
N VAL A 117 5.82 2.66 9.90
CA VAL A 117 6.07 1.23 9.72
C VAL A 117 5.75 0.79 8.29
N LEU A 118 4.59 1.17 7.75
CA LEU A 118 4.20 0.81 6.38
C LEU A 118 5.14 1.43 5.33
N ASN A 119 5.55 2.68 5.52
CA ASN A 119 6.46 3.36 4.59
C ASN A 119 7.85 2.70 4.54
N LYS A 120 8.31 2.00 5.59
CA LYS A 120 9.57 1.26 5.57
C LYS A 120 9.57 0.14 4.54
N TYR A 121 8.46 -0.58 4.37
CA TYR A 121 8.33 -1.59 3.32
C TYR A 121 8.46 -0.96 1.94
N ILE A 122 7.73 0.14 1.70
CA ILE A 122 7.74 0.86 0.42
C ILE A 122 9.15 1.35 0.07
N THR A 123 9.81 2.03 1.01
CA THR A 123 11.14 2.60 0.78
C THR A 123 12.22 1.52 0.64
N TYR A 124 12.10 0.40 1.37
CA TYR A 124 13.03 -0.73 1.23
C TYR A 124 13.04 -1.31 -0.18
N ALA A 125 11.90 -1.41 -0.83
CA ALA A 125 11.77 -1.98 -2.17
C ALA A 125 11.99 -0.98 -3.32
N GLN A 126 12.63 0.17 -3.07
CA GLN A 126 12.88 1.21 -4.08
C GLN A 126 11.59 1.71 -4.77
N GLN A 127 10.48 1.74 -4.05
CA GLN A 127 9.21 2.21 -4.56
C GLN A 127 9.10 3.73 -4.35
N PRO A 128 8.74 4.52 -5.38
CA PRO A 128 8.39 5.93 -5.19
C PRO A 128 7.21 6.06 -4.23
N VAL A 129 7.39 6.77 -3.12
CA VAL A 129 6.32 6.99 -2.14
C VAL A 129 5.37 8.05 -2.65
N VAL A 130 4.08 7.70 -2.77
CA VAL A 130 3.04 8.63 -3.16
C VAL A 130 2.44 9.27 -1.93
N THR A 131 2.52 10.58 -1.87
CA THR A 131 2.02 11.41 -0.77
C THR A 131 0.69 12.08 -1.13
N SER A 132 0.04 12.64 -0.12
CA SER A 132 -1.08 13.57 -0.28
C SER A 132 -0.66 14.98 0.17
N ARG A 133 -1.62 15.77 0.60
CA ARG A 133 -1.38 17.11 1.18
C ARG A 133 -1.03 17.08 2.67
N TYR A 134 -1.21 15.94 3.32
CA TYR A 134 -0.94 15.67 4.74
C TYR A 134 -0.51 14.22 4.90
N TRP A 135 -0.32 13.71 6.12
CA TRP A 135 -0.08 12.29 6.34
C TRP A 135 -1.31 11.47 5.95
N ASN A 136 -1.09 10.35 5.30
CA ASN A 136 -2.13 9.53 4.67
C ASN A 136 -2.94 8.76 5.72
N MET A 137 -3.85 9.44 6.41
CA MET A 137 -4.66 8.87 7.46
C MET A 137 -6.12 9.29 7.39
N THR A 138 -6.98 8.49 7.98
CA THR A 138 -8.38 8.81 8.26
C THR A 138 -8.74 8.44 9.70
N HIS A 139 -9.82 9.00 10.22
CA HIS A 139 -10.29 8.71 11.57
C HIS A 139 -11.71 8.14 11.53
N GLY A 140 -11.95 7.10 12.36
CA GLY A 140 -13.26 6.48 12.50
C GLY A 140 -13.18 5.11 13.16
N SER A 141 -14.22 4.75 13.93
CA SER A 141 -14.37 3.42 14.54
C SER A 141 -14.98 2.41 13.57
N ASN A 142 -15.67 2.89 12.53
CA ASN A 142 -16.32 2.10 11.49
C ASN A 142 -16.33 2.88 10.17
N GLY A 143 -16.82 2.26 9.10
CA GLY A 143 -16.84 2.90 7.77
C GLY A 143 -17.67 4.19 7.71
N ASN A 144 -18.79 4.24 8.44
CA ASN A 144 -19.64 5.43 8.46
C ASN A 144 -18.98 6.62 9.18
N ASP A 145 -18.14 6.35 10.18
CA ASP A 145 -17.38 7.41 10.85
C ASP A 145 -16.30 7.97 9.92
N VAL A 146 -15.63 7.11 9.16
CA VAL A 146 -14.64 7.56 8.13
C VAL A 146 -15.28 8.48 7.11
N LEU A 147 -16.55 8.24 6.75
CA LEU A 147 -17.28 9.11 5.82
C LEU A 147 -17.66 10.48 6.40
N LYS A 148 -17.42 10.70 7.69
CA LYS A 148 -17.58 12.02 8.36
C LYS A 148 -16.27 12.76 8.54
N ASP A 149 -15.13 12.09 8.29
CA ASP A 149 -13.79 12.69 8.33
C ASP A 149 -13.52 13.41 6.99
N GLU A 150 -14.00 14.63 6.87
CA GLU A 150 -13.90 15.41 5.63
C GLU A 150 -12.44 15.63 5.19
N GLU A 151 -11.54 15.91 6.13
CA GLU A 151 -10.11 16.06 5.84
C GLU A 151 -9.51 14.73 5.39
N GLY A 152 -9.81 13.64 6.09
CA GLY A 152 -9.35 12.31 5.72
C GLY A 152 -9.85 11.88 4.34
N ILE A 153 -11.11 12.17 4.00
CA ILE A 153 -11.66 11.93 2.65
C ILE A 153 -10.88 12.71 1.60
N GLN A 154 -10.58 13.99 1.87
CA GLN A 154 -9.80 14.81 0.94
C GLN A 154 -8.39 14.25 0.75
N ILE A 155 -7.74 13.79 1.82
CA ILE A 155 -6.43 13.13 1.80
C ILE A 155 -6.48 11.88 0.93
N MET A 156 -7.45 10.99 1.12
CA MET A 156 -7.61 9.75 0.36
C MET A 156 -7.82 10.03 -1.15
N LYS A 157 -8.67 10.99 -1.48
CA LYS A 157 -8.88 11.42 -2.88
C LYS A 157 -7.60 11.99 -3.48
N THR A 158 -6.81 12.73 -2.71
CA THR A 158 -5.52 13.28 -3.17
C THR A 158 -4.51 12.19 -3.44
N ILE A 159 -4.42 11.13 -2.61
CA ILE A 159 -3.58 9.96 -2.88
C ILE A 159 -3.93 9.35 -4.25
N GLY A 160 -5.21 9.09 -4.50
CA GLY A 160 -5.65 8.51 -5.77
C GLY A 160 -5.28 9.35 -6.98
N ARG A 161 -5.47 10.68 -6.90
CA ARG A 161 -5.10 11.62 -7.96
C ARG A 161 -3.58 11.69 -8.18
N ASN A 162 -2.80 11.80 -7.10
CA ASN A 162 -1.35 11.85 -7.18
C ASN A 162 -0.77 10.54 -7.72
N MET A 163 -1.28 9.40 -7.29
CA MET A 163 -0.91 8.08 -7.81
C MET A 163 -1.20 7.99 -9.31
N ALA A 164 -2.39 8.38 -9.73
CA ALA A 164 -2.76 8.37 -11.15
C ALA A 164 -1.86 9.28 -12.00
N TRP A 165 -1.53 10.48 -11.49
CA TRP A 165 -0.61 11.39 -12.16
C TRP A 165 0.79 10.79 -12.31
N ILE A 166 1.37 10.22 -11.24
CA ILE A 166 2.69 9.59 -11.25
C ILE A 166 2.72 8.40 -12.22
N LEU A 167 1.69 7.54 -12.20
CA LEU A 167 1.59 6.39 -13.11
C LEU A 167 1.56 6.83 -14.57
N LYS A 168 0.77 7.86 -14.91
CA LYS A 168 0.70 8.43 -16.26
C LYS A 168 2.03 9.07 -16.67
N SER A 169 2.70 9.76 -15.75
CA SER A 169 4.03 10.37 -16.00
C SER A 169 5.09 9.29 -16.27
N ILE A 170 5.11 8.21 -15.51
CA ILE A 170 6.01 7.06 -15.74
C ILE A 170 5.72 6.43 -17.12
N GLN A 171 4.44 6.23 -17.45
CA GLN A 171 4.06 5.67 -18.73
C GLN A 171 4.48 6.57 -19.90
N ALA A 172 4.27 7.88 -19.78
CA ALA A 172 4.71 8.85 -20.78
C ALA A 172 6.24 8.89 -20.93
N GLY A 173 6.97 8.84 -19.80
CA GLY A 173 8.42 8.74 -19.79
C GLY A 173 8.92 7.48 -20.52
N LYS A 174 8.34 6.33 -20.24
CA LYS A 174 8.66 5.07 -20.94
C LYS A 174 8.42 5.18 -22.45
N ALA A 175 7.29 5.77 -22.86
CA ALA A 175 6.97 5.98 -24.26
C ALA A 175 7.94 6.96 -24.95
N ALA A 176 8.48 7.92 -24.19
CA ALA A 176 9.51 8.86 -24.66
C ALA A 176 10.95 8.28 -24.60
N GLY A 177 11.13 7.02 -24.24
CA GLY A 177 12.44 6.36 -24.19
C GLY A 177 13.23 6.59 -22.90
N VAL A 178 12.62 7.11 -21.81
CA VAL A 178 13.29 7.21 -20.51
C VAL A 178 13.43 5.80 -19.92
N PRO A 179 14.65 5.28 -19.70
CA PRO A 179 14.85 3.93 -19.20
C PRO A 179 14.50 3.86 -17.72
N GLN A 180 13.97 2.72 -17.29
CA GLN A 180 13.87 2.40 -15.87
C GLN A 180 15.27 2.10 -15.32
N PRO A 181 15.60 2.50 -14.07
CA PRO A 181 16.88 2.16 -13.46
C PRO A 181 17.14 0.65 -13.47
N GLU A 182 18.38 0.25 -13.72
CA GLU A 182 18.78 -1.15 -13.61
C GLU A 182 18.77 -1.62 -12.16
N ALA A 183 18.38 -2.88 -11.98
CA ALA A 183 18.40 -3.51 -10.68
C ALA A 183 19.84 -4.00 -10.37
N GLU A 184 20.56 -3.27 -9.55
CA GLU A 184 21.88 -3.67 -9.12
C GLU A 184 21.86 -4.97 -8.30
N LYS A 185 22.95 -5.73 -8.39
CA LYS A 185 23.18 -6.89 -7.51
C LYS A 185 23.37 -6.39 -6.08
N LYS A 186 22.59 -6.92 -5.13
CA LYS A 186 22.72 -6.56 -3.72
C LYS A 186 24.09 -6.89 -3.19
N VAL A 187 24.72 -5.95 -2.51
CA VAL A 187 25.91 -6.15 -1.67
C VAL A 187 25.43 -6.23 -0.23
N PHE A 188 25.75 -7.31 0.44
CA PHE A 188 25.34 -7.51 1.84
C PHE A 188 26.48 -7.13 2.78
N THR A 189 26.16 -6.27 3.74
CA THR A 189 27.06 -6.02 4.86
C THR A 189 26.98 -7.21 5.83
N ASN A 190 28.15 -7.81 6.11
CA ASN A 190 28.28 -8.85 7.14
C ASN A 190 29.28 -8.38 8.20
N PHE A 191 28.80 -8.13 9.41
CA PHE A 191 29.64 -7.74 10.55
C PHE A 191 30.24 -8.95 11.28
N ILE A 192 29.75 -10.16 11.00
CA ILE A 192 30.30 -11.41 11.52
C ILE A 192 31.24 -11.92 10.46
N ARG A 193 32.54 -11.70 10.67
CA ARG A 193 33.59 -12.28 9.82
C ARG A 193 34.11 -13.52 10.51
N ALA A 194 34.13 -14.65 9.80
CA ALA A 194 34.82 -15.86 10.25
C ALA A 194 36.33 -15.65 10.23
#